data_7183ad4434f051a90b2ead42ea46f567
#
_entry.id   7183ad4434f051a90b2ead42ea46f567
#
_cell.length_a   1.000
_cell.length_b   1.000
_cell.length_c   1.000
_cell.angle_alpha   90.00
_cell.angle_beta   90.00
_cell.angle_gamma   90.00
#
_symmetry.space_group_name_H-M   'P 1'
#
loop_
_entity.id
_entity.type
_entity.pdbx_description
1 polymer ?
#
loop_
_entity_poly.entity_id
_entity_poly.type
_entity_poly.pdbx_seq_one_letter_code
_entity_poly.pdbx_strand_id
1 'polypeptide(L)'
;MRCERTLRIGFFFDGFGRHLLKDVHTGRVSNVAKLYLAHPVDTPSQLPDPMFACRKVYISGLGEDYDADLTITANGSLDSFGGTAADVPKDVALDQGKEAFKDLWKQRNWWERFKHDLSELGRHPQSALKVLKGAAIDATVEAVAPLRDHPFTAQLLKTGANTRVDGAISRLNKDIDELRKAHGPRLKRIELSVYGFDYGGTLARGFLHRLLGRCLIDGDMVEYQGIQLVVLFVGLFDAVDRSHIEVPLVDDLLTGPLRTVLGDSNSLPSQVRQALHLVAAHERRFYRRASLLGNGNPSWREELMPGVSEDIGGSLLPGEQKPSAELALVSLHRMYQAAFRAGVPFPHLEDLADVDMKAAQLFAYNDHVAGKNAYALVRHYQRAAELSIAQLRELGLGKKGPFLGHMRLYVRWLASLWRPYVERLREIGEEEDRLHASQYQTGTSRGLLGLQRESQEHRQARLERTRELQAERETLRAQLGWLEDVDNEARRMRTALKAHGRAAAGGSQQSAIWVVLLDHEWFNERPTPLPNEPSQLFGHFIHDQMVHTTAQRSAKTFGGLQYFDIRGFDTA
;
A
#
# COMPACT_ATOMS: atom_id res chain seq x y z
N MET A 1 -24.19 -45.69 6.55
CA MET A 1 -23.64 -44.48 7.18
C MET A 1 -24.03 -43.29 6.32
N ARG A 2 -24.71 -42.28 6.86
CA ARG A 2 -24.98 -41.03 6.12
C ARG A 2 -23.76 -40.13 6.26
N CYS A 3 -23.01 -39.89 5.19
CA CYS A 3 -21.82 -39.01 5.21
C CYS A 3 -22.20 -37.61 5.69
N GLU A 4 -21.54 -37.11 6.70
CA GLU A 4 -21.62 -35.71 7.13
C GLU A 4 -20.98 -34.82 6.07
N ARG A 5 -21.57 -33.63 5.85
CA ARG A 5 -21.07 -32.69 4.86
C ARG A 5 -20.50 -31.44 5.51
N THR A 6 -19.41 -30.96 4.96
CA THR A 6 -18.73 -29.72 5.38
C THR A 6 -18.86 -28.67 4.29
N LEU A 7 -19.29 -27.45 4.65
CA LEU A 7 -19.19 -26.28 3.82
C LEU A 7 -17.83 -25.62 4.03
N ARG A 8 -17.02 -25.51 2.98
CA ARG A 8 -15.77 -24.74 2.93
C ARG A 8 -16.02 -23.43 2.19
N ILE A 9 -15.90 -22.32 2.89
CA ILE A 9 -16.25 -21.01 2.31
C ILE A 9 -15.18 -19.98 2.59
N GLY A 10 -14.76 -19.26 1.51
CA GLY A 10 -13.83 -18.14 1.56
C GLY A 10 -14.54 -16.79 1.37
N PHE A 11 -14.25 -15.82 2.24
CA PHE A 11 -14.69 -14.43 2.11
C PHE A 11 -13.50 -13.53 1.80
N PHE A 12 -13.65 -12.67 0.78
CA PHE A 12 -12.57 -11.87 0.21
C PHE A 12 -12.98 -10.40 0.18
N PHE A 13 -12.56 -9.63 1.20
CA PHE A 13 -12.85 -8.21 1.37
C PHE A 13 -11.76 -7.37 0.73
N ASP A 14 -12.05 -6.72 -0.38
CA ASP A 14 -11.05 -5.97 -1.12
C ASP A 14 -10.81 -4.55 -0.55
N GLY A 15 -9.71 -3.93 -0.99
CA GLY A 15 -9.26 -2.62 -0.55
C GLY A 15 -10.17 -1.47 -1.02
N PHE A 16 -9.95 -0.29 -0.45
CA PHE A 16 -10.69 0.91 -0.84
C PHE A 16 -10.55 1.19 -2.35
N GLY A 17 -11.68 1.46 -3.03
CA GLY A 17 -11.72 1.73 -4.46
C GLY A 17 -11.39 0.51 -5.33
N ARG A 18 -11.42 -0.71 -4.79
CA ARG A 18 -11.13 -1.95 -5.54
C ARG A 18 -12.41 -2.68 -5.91
N HIS A 19 -12.46 -3.11 -7.18
CA HIS A 19 -13.59 -3.85 -7.72
C HIS A 19 -13.12 -4.84 -8.77
N LEU A 20 -13.23 -6.15 -8.50
CA LEU A 20 -12.67 -7.21 -9.33
C LEU A 20 -12.91 -7.01 -10.84
N LEU A 21 -14.15 -6.74 -11.25
CA LEU A 21 -14.47 -6.62 -12.68
C LEU A 21 -13.81 -5.41 -13.34
N LYS A 22 -13.75 -4.27 -12.65
CA LYS A 22 -13.10 -3.06 -13.14
C LYS A 22 -11.58 -3.22 -13.16
N ASP A 23 -11.02 -3.79 -12.09
CA ASP A 23 -9.59 -3.96 -11.91
C ASP A 23 -9.01 -4.99 -12.89
N VAL A 24 -9.78 -6.02 -13.24
CA VAL A 24 -9.43 -6.99 -14.28
C VAL A 24 -9.23 -6.31 -15.63
N HIS A 25 -10.13 -5.41 -16.02
CA HIS A 25 -10.02 -4.67 -17.29
C HIS A 25 -8.84 -3.69 -17.32
N THR A 26 -8.45 -3.15 -16.18
CA THR A 26 -7.33 -2.21 -16.07
C THR A 26 -6.00 -2.87 -15.70
N GLY A 27 -5.99 -4.17 -15.42
CA GLY A 27 -4.81 -4.90 -14.94
C GLY A 27 -4.44 -4.64 -13.48
N ARG A 28 -5.28 -3.91 -12.71
CA ARG A 28 -5.03 -3.50 -11.32
C ARG A 28 -5.54 -4.50 -10.27
N VAL A 29 -5.44 -5.77 -10.55
CA VAL A 29 -6.01 -6.84 -9.71
C VAL A 29 -5.27 -6.93 -8.36
N SER A 30 -6.00 -6.77 -7.27
CA SER A 30 -5.47 -6.92 -5.91
C SER A 30 -5.12 -8.37 -5.57
N ASN A 31 -4.30 -8.57 -4.54
CA ASN A 31 -3.97 -9.91 -4.06
C ASN A 31 -5.17 -10.62 -3.44
N VAL A 32 -6.11 -9.89 -2.84
CA VAL A 32 -7.38 -10.45 -2.36
C VAL A 32 -8.21 -10.97 -3.53
N ALA A 33 -8.31 -10.21 -4.62
CA ALA A 33 -9.01 -10.63 -5.82
C ALA A 33 -8.32 -11.85 -6.49
N LYS A 34 -6.98 -11.89 -6.53
CA LYS A 34 -6.22 -13.05 -7.05
C LYS A 34 -6.46 -14.31 -6.21
N LEU A 35 -6.49 -14.19 -4.87
CA LEU A 35 -6.84 -15.31 -3.99
C LEU A 35 -8.28 -15.77 -4.20
N TYR A 36 -9.22 -14.83 -4.37
CA TYR A 36 -10.61 -15.19 -4.72
C TYR A 36 -10.68 -15.98 -6.02
N LEU A 37 -9.95 -15.56 -7.06
CA LEU A 37 -9.92 -16.28 -8.34
C LEU A 37 -9.36 -17.70 -8.18
N ALA A 38 -8.27 -17.87 -7.41
CA ALA A 38 -7.63 -19.15 -7.17
C ALA A 38 -8.39 -20.07 -6.20
N HIS A 39 -9.37 -19.55 -5.42
CA HIS A 39 -10.12 -20.36 -4.47
C HIS A 39 -11.12 -21.27 -5.21
N PRO A 40 -11.15 -22.58 -4.91
CA PRO A 40 -12.07 -23.50 -5.56
C PRO A 40 -13.53 -23.16 -5.28
N VAL A 41 -14.40 -23.51 -6.22
CA VAL A 41 -15.85 -23.39 -6.09
C VAL A 41 -16.51 -24.55 -6.81
N ASP A 42 -17.59 -25.11 -6.23
CA ASP A 42 -18.37 -26.14 -6.91
C ASP A 42 -19.03 -25.54 -8.17
N THR A 43 -18.79 -26.16 -9.31
CA THR A 43 -19.41 -25.77 -10.57
C THR A 43 -20.50 -26.77 -10.95
N PRO A 44 -21.57 -26.35 -11.65
CA PRO A 44 -22.62 -27.25 -12.11
C PRO A 44 -22.14 -28.39 -13.03
N SER A 45 -20.97 -28.20 -13.66
CA SER A 45 -20.36 -29.16 -14.58
C SER A 45 -19.55 -30.26 -13.88
N GLN A 46 -19.25 -30.08 -12.60
CA GLN A 46 -18.49 -31.05 -11.81
C GLN A 46 -19.43 -31.96 -11.00
N LEU A 47 -19.09 -33.24 -10.90
CA LEU A 47 -19.77 -34.13 -9.96
C LEU A 47 -19.56 -33.60 -8.54
N PRO A 48 -20.64 -33.34 -7.78
CA PRO A 48 -20.52 -32.75 -6.44
C PRO A 48 -19.79 -33.75 -5.52
N ASP A 49 -18.78 -33.25 -4.80
CA ASP A 49 -18.14 -34.01 -3.73
C ASP A 49 -19.20 -34.34 -2.66
N PRO A 50 -19.36 -35.62 -2.29
CA PRO A 50 -20.38 -36.01 -1.31
C PRO A 50 -20.10 -35.47 0.10
N MET A 51 -18.84 -35.17 0.43
CA MET A 51 -18.41 -34.75 1.77
C MET A 51 -18.20 -33.23 1.89
N PHE A 52 -17.82 -32.57 0.80
CA PHE A 52 -17.48 -31.14 0.81
C PHE A 52 -18.34 -30.34 -0.15
N ALA A 53 -18.60 -29.09 0.22
CA ALA A 53 -19.13 -28.07 -0.68
C ALA A 53 -18.18 -26.88 -0.59
N CYS A 54 -17.68 -26.39 -1.73
CA CYS A 54 -16.81 -25.24 -1.80
C CYS A 54 -17.57 -24.01 -2.31
N ARG A 55 -17.43 -22.89 -1.58
CA ARG A 55 -18.04 -21.59 -1.92
C ARG A 55 -17.01 -20.47 -1.74
N LYS A 56 -17.19 -19.41 -2.49
CA LYS A 56 -16.37 -18.18 -2.35
C LYS A 56 -17.22 -16.94 -2.54
N VAL A 57 -16.92 -15.90 -1.78
CA VAL A 57 -17.67 -14.64 -1.78
C VAL A 57 -16.65 -13.49 -1.89
N TYR A 58 -16.76 -12.69 -2.94
CA TYR A 58 -15.99 -11.48 -3.11
C TYR A 58 -16.81 -10.27 -2.66
N ILE A 59 -16.17 -9.38 -1.91
CA ILE A 59 -16.75 -8.14 -1.43
C ILE A 59 -15.90 -6.98 -1.94
N SER A 60 -16.47 -6.15 -2.83
CA SER A 60 -15.80 -4.97 -3.36
C SER A 60 -15.44 -3.98 -2.25
N GLY A 61 -14.35 -3.23 -2.49
CA GLY A 61 -13.90 -2.19 -1.56
C GLY A 61 -14.92 -1.07 -1.37
N LEU A 62 -14.77 -0.33 -0.28
CA LEU A 62 -15.54 0.89 -0.07
C LEU A 62 -15.22 1.91 -1.16
N GLY A 63 -16.21 2.71 -1.54
CA GLY A 63 -16.11 3.64 -2.67
C GLY A 63 -16.60 3.04 -3.99
N GLU A 64 -16.77 1.71 -4.07
CA GLU A 64 -17.29 0.99 -5.20
C GLU A 64 -18.73 0.50 -4.98
N ASP A 65 -19.44 0.23 -6.08
CA ASP A 65 -20.78 -0.36 -6.02
C ASP A 65 -20.67 -1.76 -5.38
N TYR A 66 -21.62 -2.05 -4.47
CA TYR A 66 -21.70 -3.37 -3.85
C TYR A 66 -22.66 -4.25 -4.64
N ASP A 67 -22.11 -5.28 -5.26
CA ASP A 67 -22.88 -6.32 -5.93
C ASP A 67 -22.81 -7.62 -5.13
N ALA A 68 -23.94 -8.04 -4.58
CA ALA A 68 -24.04 -9.27 -3.80
C ALA A 68 -23.87 -10.54 -4.64
N ASP A 69 -24.02 -10.45 -5.96
CA ASP A 69 -24.02 -11.60 -6.88
C ASP A 69 -22.77 -11.68 -7.79
N LEU A 70 -21.68 -10.96 -7.47
CA LEU A 70 -20.42 -10.95 -8.22
C LEU A 70 -19.85 -12.35 -8.55
N THR A 71 -20.17 -13.35 -7.74
CA THR A 71 -19.73 -14.74 -7.95
C THR A 71 -20.12 -15.29 -9.33
N ILE A 72 -21.28 -14.91 -9.85
CA ILE A 72 -21.78 -15.40 -11.15
C ILE A 72 -21.13 -14.63 -12.30
N THR A 73 -20.95 -13.33 -12.14
CA THR A 73 -20.43 -12.44 -13.20
C THR A 73 -18.92 -12.55 -13.36
N ALA A 74 -18.16 -12.78 -12.28
CA ALA A 74 -16.69 -12.87 -12.33
C ALA A 74 -16.20 -14.07 -13.14
N ASN A 75 -16.89 -15.21 -13.08
CA ASN A 75 -16.53 -16.38 -13.88
C ASN A 75 -16.73 -16.16 -15.38
N GLY A 76 -17.74 -15.36 -15.77
CA GLY A 76 -17.94 -14.96 -17.18
C GLY A 76 -16.96 -13.92 -17.68
N SER A 77 -16.44 -13.05 -16.79
CA SER A 77 -15.50 -11.98 -17.16
C SER A 77 -14.07 -12.49 -17.36
N LEU A 78 -13.67 -13.59 -16.71
CA LEU A 78 -12.40 -14.26 -16.98
C LEU A 78 -12.32 -14.84 -18.38
N ASP A 79 -13.45 -15.19 -18.99
CA ASP A 79 -13.48 -15.69 -20.38
C ASP A 79 -13.15 -14.60 -21.41
N SER A 80 -13.33 -13.32 -21.05
CA SER A 80 -12.90 -12.18 -21.87
C SER A 80 -11.40 -11.82 -21.71
N PHE A 81 -10.68 -12.47 -20.82
CA PHE A 81 -9.24 -12.25 -20.53
C PHE A 81 -8.28 -12.86 -21.58
N GLY A 82 -8.78 -13.30 -22.72
CA GLY A 82 -7.97 -13.90 -23.80
C GLY A 82 -7.04 -12.94 -24.56
N GLY A 83 -6.99 -11.65 -24.19
CA GLY A 83 -6.02 -10.69 -24.68
C GLY A 83 -4.85 -10.58 -23.68
N THR A 84 -3.63 -10.82 -24.16
CA THR A 84 -2.40 -10.66 -23.39
C THR A 84 -2.33 -9.27 -22.76
N ALA A 85 -1.87 -9.16 -21.51
CA ALA A 85 -1.57 -7.90 -20.83
C ALA A 85 -0.60 -6.96 -21.59
N ALA A 86 -0.13 -7.39 -22.76
CA ALA A 86 0.72 -6.65 -23.69
C ALA A 86 -0.06 -5.66 -24.59
N ASP A 87 -1.38 -5.81 -24.76
CA ASP A 87 -2.17 -5.04 -25.73
C ASP A 87 -2.97 -3.87 -25.14
N VAL A 88 -2.76 -3.52 -23.87
CA VAL A 88 -3.33 -2.27 -23.31
C VAL A 88 -2.47 -1.10 -23.78
N PRO A 89 -3.01 -0.13 -24.56
CA PRO A 89 -2.26 1.04 -24.97
C PRO A 89 -1.80 1.80 -23.72
N LYS A 90 -0.49 1.82 -23.48
CA LYS A 90 0.17 2.45 -22.34
C LYS A 90 -0.10 3.96 -22.24
N ASP A 91 -0.56 4.56 -23.31
CA ASP A 91 -0.66 6.03 -23.44
C ASP A 91 -2.02 6.59 -23.02
N VAL A 92 -3.10 5.82 -23.07
CA VAL A 92 -4.46 6.35 -22.87
C VAL A 92 -4.80 6.53 -21.38
N ALA A 93 -4.36 5.64 -20.51
CA ALA A 93 -4.68 5.71 -19.08
C ALA A 93 -3.82 6.74 -18.31
N LEU A 94 -2.57 6.97 -18.78
CA LEU A 94 -1.67 7.94 -18.15
C LEU A 94 -1.97 9.40 -18.53
N ASP A 95 -2.41 9.65 -19.76
CA ASP A 95 -2.64 11.03 -20.25
C ASP A 95 -3.96 11.61 -19.73
N GLN A 96 -5.02 10.82 -19.67
CA GLN A 96 -6.31 11.30 -19.11
C GLN A 96 -6.22 11.65 -17.63
N GLY A 97 -5.46 10.90 -16.84
CA GLY A 97 -5.20 11.20 -15.43
C GLY A 97 -4.33 12.44 -15.25
N LYS A 98 -3.34 12.66 -16.12
CA LYS A 98 -2.44 13.83 -16.06
C LYS A 98 -3.11 15.13 -16.53
N GLU A 99 -3.99 15.08 -17.51
CA GLU A 99 -4.70 16.28 -17.98
C GLU A 99 -5.77 16.73 -16.99
N ALA A 100 -6.57 15.81 -16.47
CA ALA A 100 -7.53 16.10 -15.41
C ALA A 100 -6.85 16.69 -14.15
N PHE A 101 -5.65 16.20 -13.83
CA PHE A 101 -4.85 16.69 -12.71
C PHE A 101 -4.22 18.07 -12.98
N LYS A 102 -3.76 18.35 -14.22
CA LYS A 102 -3.23 19.67 -14.61
C LYS A 102 -4.29 20.75 -14.58
N ASP A 103 -5.52 20.45 -14.96
CA ASP A 103 -6.60 21.43 -14.99
C ASP A 103 -7.13 21.76 -13.59
N LEU A 104 -7.16 20.79 -12.68
CA LEU A 104 -7.42 21.02 -11.25
C LEU A 104 -6.34 21.92 -10.59
N TRP A 105 -5.08 21.82 -11.05
CA TRP A 105 -3.95 22.56 -10.49
C TRP A 105 -3.83 24.00 -10.97
N LYS A 106 -4.29 24.32 -12.16
CA LYS A 106 -4.27 25.69 -12.72
C LYS A 106 -5.22 26.64 -11.99
N GLN A 107 -6.15 26.15 -11.19
CA GLN A 107 -7.05 26.99 -10.40
C GLN A 107 -6.42 27.36 -9.05
N ARG A 108 -5.72 28.49 -9.01
CA ARG A 108 -5.01 29.07 -7.85
C ARG A 108 -5.83 29.22 -6.56
N ASN A 109 -7.14 28.99 -6.61
CA ASN A 109 -8.09 29.14 -5.50
C ASN A 109 -8.88 27.85 -5.20
N TRP A 110 -8.43 26.66 -5.65
CA TRP A 110 -9.21 25.44 -5.41
C TRP A 110 -9.33 25.10 -3.94
N TRP A 111 -8.33 25.42 -3.10
CA TRP A 111 -8.37 25.15 -1.65
C TRP A 111 -9.43 26.00 -0.93
N GLU A 112 -9.58 27.27 -1.30
CA GLU A 112 -10.63 28.12 -0.75
C GLU A 112 -12.02 27.72 -1.28
N ARG A 113 -12.14 27.33 -2.53
CA ARG A 113 -13.37 26.72 -3.09
C ARG A 113 -13.65 25.37 -2.44
N PHE A 114 -12.64 24.54 -2.26
CA PHE A 114 -12.76 23.24 -1.60
C PHE A 114 -13.26 23.39 -0.14
N LYS A 115 -12.75 24.36 0.63
CA LYS A 115 -13.27 24.67 1.97
C LYS A 115 -14.72 25.15 1.92
N HIS A 116 -15.05 25.98 0.95
CA HIS A 116 -16.42 26.47 0.75
C HIS A 116 -17.36 25.32 0.37
N ASP A 117 -16.98 24.52 -0.62
CA ASP A 117 -17.76 23.35 -1.07
C ASP A 117 -17.89 22.29 0.03
N LEU A 118 -16.88 22.14 0.89
CA LEU A 118 -16.92 21.27 2.05
C LEU A 118 -17.94 21.75 3.10
N SER A 119 -18.05 23.05 3.32
CA SER A 119 -19.04 23.62 4.24
C SER A 119 -20.47 23.48 3.71
N GLU A 120 -20.64 23.52 2.40
CA GLU A 120 -21.89 23.27 1.71
C GLU A 120 -22.27 21.77 1.66
N LEU A 121 -21.27 20.88 1.48
CA LEU A 121 -21.44 19.42 1.47
C LEU A 121 -21.93 18.88 2.81
N GLY A 122 -21.53 19.49 3.93
CA GLY A 122 -22.05 19.15 5.26
C GLY A 122 -23.53 19.47 5.41
N ARG A 123 -24.09 20.37 4.57
CA ARG A 123 -25.52 20.74 4.57
C ARG A 123 -26.38 19.90 3.62
N HIS A 124 -25.78 19.31 2.59
CA HIS A 124 -26.53 18.53 1.57
C HIS A 124 -25.81 17.23 1.15
N PRO A 125 -26.00 16.12 1.90
CA PRO A 125 -25.31 14.84 1.67
C PRO A 125 -25.50 14.24 0.26
N GLN A 126 -26.64 14.52 -0.39
CA GLN A 126 -26.94 13.99 -1.74
C GLN A 126 -26.12 14.67 -2.85
N SER A 127 -25.68 15.92 -2.63
CA SER A 127 -24.83 16.64 -3.58
C SER A 127 -23.40 16.12 -3.60
N ALA A 128 -22.91 15.64 -2.45
CA ALA A 128 -21.61 14.98 -2.31
C ALA A 128 -21.53 13.69 -3.12
N LEU A 129 -22.60 12.92 -3.13
CA LEU A 129 -22.69 11.67 -3.92
C LEU A 129 -22.60 11.96 -5.44
N LYS A 130 -23.13 13.10 -5.90
CA LYS A 130 -23.06 13.51 -7.31
C LYS A 130 -21.67 13.99 -7.70
N VAL A 131 -20.98 14.68 -6.82
CA VAL A 131 -19.59 15.12 -7.04
C VAL A 131 -18.63 13.93 -7.05
N LEU A 132 -18.84 12.95 -6.15
CA LEU A 132 -18.07 11.71 -6.13
C LEU A 132 -18.35 10.80 -7.35
N LYS A 133 -19.59 10.79 -7.88
CA LYS A 133 -19.94 10.03 -9.09
C LYS A 133 -19.50 10.69 -10.41
N GLY A 134 -19.26 11.99 -10.42
CA GLY A 134 -18.86 12.76 -11.62
C GLY A 134 -17.35 12.91 -11.83
N ALA A 135 -16.55 12.68 -10.81
CA ALA A 135 -15.09 12.63 -10.96
C ALA A 135 -14.70 11.20 -11.31
N ALA A 136 -13.79 11.04 -12.29
CA ALA A 136 -13.18 9.74 -12.56
C ALA A 136 -12.52 9.23 -11.26
N ILE A 137 -13.24 8.37 -10.54
CA ILE A 137 -13.09 8.11 -9.11
C ILE A 137 -11.74 7.47 -8.80
N ASP A 138 -11.15 6.72 -9.74
CA ASP A 138 -10.00 5.88 -9.49
C ASP A 138 -8.66 6.63 -9.30
N ALA A 139 -8.43 7.72 -10.03
CA ALA A 139 -7.16 8.46 -9.95
C ALA A 139 -7.23 9.66 -8.98
N THR A 140 -8.42 10.24 -8.80
CA THR A 140 -8.59 11.49 -8.04
C THR A 140 -8.82 11.27 -6.55
N VAL A 141 -9.47 10.19 -6.13
CA VAL A 141 -9.71 9.91 -4.70
C VAL A 141 -8.43 9.42 -4.01
N GLU A 142 -7.57 8.68 -4.71
CA GLU A 142 -6.22 8.36 -4.18
C GLU A 142 -5.29 9.57 -4.18
N ALA A 143 -5.42 10.48 -5.14
CA ALA A 143 -4.60 11.68 -5.24
C ALA A 143 -5.04 12.80 -4.26
N VAL A 144 -6.26 12.77 -3.76
CA VAL A 144 -6.80 13.81 -2.85
C VAL A 144 -7.06 13.23 -1.47
N ALA A 145 -5.98 12.98 -0.72
CA ALA A 145 -6.02 12.49 0.66
C ALA A 145 -6.99 13.28 1.57
N PRO A 146 -7.13 14.62 1.49
CA PRO A 146 -8.10 15.35 2.30
C PRO A 146 -9.56 14.99 2.02
N LEU A 147 -9.93 14.64 0.80
CA LEU A 147 -11.28 14.19 0.46
C LEU A 147 -11.60 12.80 1.01
N ARG A 148 -10.60 11.92 1.00
CA ARG A 148 -10.70 10.55 1.46
C ARG A 148 -10.81 10.45 3.00
N ASP A 149 -10.17 11.37 3.71
CA ASP A 149 -10.07 11.36 5.17
C ASP A 149 -11.05 12.36 5.83
N HIS A 150 -11.94 12.97 5.05
CA HIS A 150 -12.94 13.89 5.57
C HIS A 150 -14.04 13.14 6.39
N PRO A 151 -14.58 13.72 7.47
CA PRO A 151 -15.63 13.11 8.30
C PRO A 151 -16.87 12.66 7.55
N PHE A 152 -17.22 13.39 6.49
CA PHE A 152 -18.32 13.00 5.61
C PHE A 152 -17.98 11.72 4.83
N THR A 153 -16.76 11.60 4.33
CA THR A 153 -16.24 10.37 3.73
C THR A 153 -16.23 9.24 4.75
N ALA A 154 -15.84 9.51 5.99
CA ALA A 154 -15.90 8.55 7.08
C ALA A 154 -17.34 8.09 7.39
N GLN A 155 -18.34 8.98 7.33
CA GLN A 155 -19.74 8.61 7.52
C GLN A 155 -20.30 7.82 6.34
N LEU A 156 -19.92 8.17 5.10
CA LEU A 156 -20.25 7.41 3.89
C LEU A 156 -19.59 6.03 3.93
N LEU A 157 -18.33 5.96 4.36
CA LEU A 157 -17.58 4.73 4.56
C LEU A 157 -18.24 3.84 5.61
N LYS A 158 -18.74 4.40 6.71
CA LYS A 158 -19.42 3.66 7.78
C LYS A 158 -20.73 3.01 7.30
N THR A 159 -21.55 3.72 6.52
CA THR A 159 -22.80 3.15 5.97
C THR A 159 -22.51 2.05 4.95
N GLY A 160 -21.57 2.26 4.05
CA GLY A 160 -21.14 1.25 3.08
C GLY A 160 -20.47 0.03 3.71
N ALA A 161 -19.75 0.23 4.83
CA ALA A 161 -19.12 -0.83 5.59
C ALA A 161 -20.15 -1.80 6.20
N ASN A 162 -21.18 -1.27 6.87
CA ASN A 162 -22.23 -2.11 7.44
C ASN A 162 -22.97 -2.92 6.37
N THR A 163 -23.29 -2.30 5.22
CA THR A 163 -23.93 -2.99 4.10
C THR A 163 -23.13 -4.19 3.61
N ARG A 164 -21.79 -4.05 3.52
CA ARG A 164 -20.88 -5.12 3.08
C ARG A 164 -20.78 -6.25 4.08
N VAL A 165 -20.66 -5.92 5.35
CA VAL A 165 -20.61 -6.92 6.44
C VAL A 165 -21.93 -7.68 6.54
N ASP A 166 -23.08 -6.98 6.50
CA ASP A 166 -24.38 -7.62 6.53
C ASP A 166 -24.66 -8.44 5.26
N GLY A 167 -24.23 -7.94 4.11
CA GLY A 167 -24.29 -8.67 2.85
C GLY A 167 -23.47 -9.97 2.87
N ALA A 168 -22.28 -9.95 3.44
CA ALA A 168 -21.46 -11.15 3.61
C ALA A 168 -22.15 -12.20 4.50
N ILE A 169 -22.77 -11.77 5.63
CA ILE A 169 -23.54 -12.67 6.49
C ILE A 169 -24.79 -13.20 5.77
N SER A 170 -25.48 -12.36 5.03
CA SER A 170 -26.66 -12.76 4.25
C SER A 170 -26.30 -13.80 3.20
N ARG A 171 -25.13 -13.65 2.55
CA ARG A 171 -24.63 -14.63 1.59
C ARG A 171 -24.30 -15.97 2.26
N LEU A 172 -23.62 -15.95 3.42
CA LEU A 172 -23.39 -17.18 4.19
C LEU A 172 -24.71 -17.91 4.51
N ASN A 173 -25.73 -17.18 4.96
CA ASN A 173 -27.04 -17.74 5.26
C ASN A 173 -27.68 -18.38 4.01
N LYS A 174 -27.63 -17.69 2.87
CA LYS A 174 -28.13 -18.19 1.60
C LYS A 174 -27.45 -19.52 1.20
N ASP A 175 -26.13 -19.58 1.29
CA ASP A 175 -25.35 -20.79 0.96
C ASP A 175 -25.70 -21.95 1.91
N ILE A 176 -25.87 -21.68 3.21
CA ILE A 176 -26.33 -22.67 4.20
C ILE A 176 -27.73 -23.20 3.85
N ASP A 177 -28.65 -22.30 3.56
CA ASP A 177 -30.06 -22.68 3.24
C ASP A 177 -30.13 -23.49 1.94
N GLU A 178 -29.36 -23.11 0.92
CA GLU A 178 -29.28 -23.88 -0.34
C GLU A 178 -28.76 -25.30 -0.10
N LEU A 179 -27.69 -25.43 0.68
CA LEU A 179 -27.13 -26.75 1.02
C LEU A 179 -28.06 -27.59 1.89
N ARG A 180 -28.79 -26.96 2.83
CA ARG A 180 -29.80 -27.67 3.64
C ARG A 180 -30.97 -28.15 2.80
N LYS A 181 -31.44 -27.36 1.86
CA LYS A 181 -32.50 -27.75 0.92
C LYS A 181 -32.08 -28.91 0.03
N ALA A 182 -30.82 -28.88 -0.46
CA ALA A 182 -30.29 -29.91 -1.34
C ALA A 182 -29.93 -31.22 -0.62
N HIS A 183 -29.44 -31.13 0.61
CA HIS A 183 -28.84 -32.28 1.30
C HIS A 183 -29.43 -32.61 2.67
N GLY A 184 -30.46 -31.86 3.12
CA GLY A 184 -31.09 -32.06 4.42
C GLY A 184 -30.18 -31.79 5.61
N PRO A 185 -30.31 -32.48 6.73
CA PRO A 185 -29.55 -32.24 7.98
C PRO A 185 -28.11 -32.76 7.96
N ARG A 186 -27.55 -33.06 6.78
CA ARG A 186 -26.20 -33.59 6.63
C ARG A 186 -25.11 -32.53 6.77
N LEU A 187 -25.43 -31.26 6.60
CA LEU A 187 -24.49 -30.16 6.82
C LEU A 187 -24.20 -30.01 8.32
N LYS A 188 -23.01 -30.43 8.76
CA LYS A 188 -22.60 -30.50 10.16
C LYS A 188 -21.47 -29.55 10.51
N ARG A 189 -20.75 -29.06 9.49
CA ARG A 189 -19.56 -28.25 9.72
C ARG A 189 -19.44 -27.16 8.67
N ILE A 190 -19.01 -25.97 9.09
CA ILE A 190 -18.60 -24.84 8.27
C ILE A 190 -17.14 -24.56 8.56
N GLU A 191 -16.30 -24.60 7.53
CA GLU A 191 -14.90 -24.18 7.56
C GLU A 191 -14.76 -22.84 6.83
N LEU A 192 -14.41 -21.80 7.59
CA LEU A 192 -14.39 -20.42 7.14
C LEU A 192 -12.95 -19.95 6.96
N SER A 193 -12.64 -19.33 5.83
CA SER A 193 -11.44 -18.52 5.62
C SER A 193 -11.83 -17.09 5.23
N VAL A 194 -11.09 -16.09 5.74
CA VAL A 194 -11.41 -14.69 5.54
C VAL A 194 -10.16 -13.92 5.13
N TYR A 195 -10.27 -13.11 4.09
CA TYR A 195 -9.16 -12.29 3.57
C TYR A 195 -9.55 -10.83 3.50
N GLY A 196 -8.57 -9.94 3.71
CA GLY A 196 -8.81 -8.52 3.60
C GLY A 196 -7.55 -7.74 3.17
N PHE A 197 -7.76 -6.67 2.42
CA PHE A 197 -6.71 -5.73 2.02
C PHE A 197 -7.09 -4.31 2.43
N ASP A 198 -6.12 -3.53 2.91
CA ASP A 198 -6.34 -2.12 3.32
C ASP A 198 -7.53 -2.03 4.29
N TYR A 199 -8.52 -1.19 4.01
CA TYR A 199 -9.76 -1.10 4.81
C TYR A 199 -10.63 -2.37 4.72
N GLY A 200 -10.47 -3.18 3.67
CA GLY A 200 -11.08 -4.50 3.59
C GLY A 200 -10.66 -5.43 4.73
N GLY A 201 -9.45 -5.24 5.29
CA GLY A 201 -9.01 -5.92 6.50
C GLY A 201 -9.84 -5.56 7.73
N THR A 202 -10.26 -4.31 7.86
CA THR A 202 -11.19 -3.85 8.90
C THR A 202 -12.59 -4.43 8.72
N LEU A 203 -13.09 -4.47 7.46
CA LEU A 203 -14.36 -5.11 7.15
C LEU A 203 -14.35 -6.62 7.47
N ALA A 204 -13.26 -7.31 7.15
CA ALA A 204 -13.07 -8.73 7.47
C ALA A 204 -13.18 -8.99 8.98
N ARG A 205 -12.57 -8.13 9.81
CA ARG A 205 -12.68 -8.20 11.28
C ARG A 205 -14.11 -7.93 11.75
N GLY A 206 -14.74 -6.86 11.24
CA GLY A 206 -16.12 -6.52 11.55
C GLY A 206 -17.10 -7.65 11.18
N PHE A 207 -16.87 -8.32 10.06
CA PHE A 207 -17.63 -9.52 9.67
C PHE A 207 -17.46 -10.65 10.69
N LEU A 208 -16.23 -10.95 11.10
CA LEU A 208 -15.97 -12.00 12.09
C LEU A 208 -16.58 -11.70 13.45
N HIS A 209 -16.42 -10.48 13.98
CA HIS A 209 -17.04 -10.08 15.25
C HIS A 209 -18.57 -10.18 15.19
N ARG A 210 -19.18 -9.69 14.11
CA ARG A 210 -20.62 -9.73 13.94
C ARG A 210 -21.17 -11.15 13.73
N LEU A 211 -20.44 -12.00 13.01
CA LEU A 211 -20.81 -13.41 12.81
C LEU A 211 -20.71 -14.18 14.11
N LEU A 212 -19.56 -14.08 14.81
CA LEU A 212 -19.32 -14.80 16.06
C LEU A 212 -20.23 -14.32 17.20
N GLY A 213 -20.62 -13.03 17.19
CA GLY A 213 -21.63 -12.50 18.11
C GLY A 213 -23.05 -13.12 17.93
N ARG A 214 -23.28 -13.86 16.84
CA ARG A 214 -24.52 -14.62 16.58
C ARG A 214 -24.37 -16.13 16.80
N CYS A 215 -23.18 -16.57 17.24
CA CYS A 215 -22.88 -17.97 17.50
C CYS A 215 -23.14 -18.33 18.96
N LEU A 216 -23.43 -19.60 19.19
CA LEU A 216 -23.32 -20.21 20.51
C LEU A 216 -21.86 -20.63 20.68
N ILE A 217 -21.22 -20.16 21.75
CA ILE A 217 -19.82 -20.45 22.06
C ILE A 217 -19.77 -21.17 23.40
N ASP A 218 -19.26 -22.41 23.39
CA ASP A 218 -19.03 -23.23 24.57
C ASP A 218 -17.59 -23.77 24.54
N GLY A 219 -16.70 -23.11 25.28
CA GLY A 219 -15.26 -23.38 25.20
C GLY A 219 -14.72 -23.20 23.80
N ASP A 220 -14.13 -24.24 23.22
CA ASP A 220 -13.58 -24.26 21.85
C ASP A 220 -14.66 -24.58 20.78
N MET A 221 -15.87 -24.91 21.20
CA MET A 221 -16.97 -25.19 20.29
C MET A 221 -17.69 -23.90 19.92
N VAL A 222 -17.77 -23.64 18.62
CA VAL A 222 -18.53 -22.51 18.06
C VAL A 222 -19.60 -23.09 17.16
N GLU A 223 -20.83 -22.70 17.38
CA GLU A 223 -21.99 -23.18 16.64
C GLU A 223 -22.79 -22.02 16.05
N TYR A 224 -23.01 -22.05 14.76
CA TYR A 224 -23.83 -21.11 14.01
C TYR A 224 -25.03 -21.81 13.40
N GLN A 225 -26.23 -21.42 13.80
CA GLN A 225 -27.49 -22.03 13.35
C GLN A 225 -27.55 -23.58 13.51
N GLY A 226 -26.99 -24.12 14.59
CA GLY A 226 -26.96 -25.56 14.82
C GLY A 226 -25.91 -26.32 13.98
N ILE A 227 -24.91 -25.61 13.43
CA ILE A 227 -23.81 -26.18 12.65
C ILE A 227 -22.49 -25.76 13.29
N GLN A 228 -21.54 -26.69 13.48
CA GLN A 228 -20.21 -26.36 13.96
C GLN A 228 -19.54 -25.36 13.01
N LEU A 229 -19.10 -24.21 13.51
CA LEU A 229 -18.33 -23.20 12.78
C LEU A 229 -16.87 -23.26 13.20
N VAL A 230 -15.97 -23.31 12.23
CA VAL A 230 -14.52 -23.26 12.46
C VAL A 230 -13.94 -22.17 11.59
N VAL A 231 -13.36 -21.11 12.19
CA VAL A 231 -12.58 -20.11 11.48
C VAL A 231 -11.16 -20.63 11.31
N LEU A 232 -10.86 -21.22 10.15
CA LEU A 232 -9.57 -21.86 9.88
C LEU A 232 -8.46 -20.85 9.76
N PHE A 233 -8.69 -19.78 8.98
CA PHE A 233 -7.63 -18.86 8.60
C PHE A 233 -8.17 -17.43 8.36
N VAL A 234 -7.39 -16.45 8.83
CA VAL A 234 -7.59 -15.04 8.49
C VAL A 234 -6.31 -14.50 7.86
N GLY A 235 -6.41 -14.01 6.63
CA GLY A 235 -5.30 -13.46 5.86
C GLY A 235 -5.49 -11.96 5.62
N LEU A 236 -4.59 -11.12 6.12
CA LEU A 236 -4.68 -9.67 5.97
C LEU A 236 -3.47 -9.12 5.22
N PHE A 237 -3.72 -8.32 4.19
CA PHE A 237 -2.74 -7.54 3.45
C PHE A 237 -2.84 -6.10 3.89
N ASP A 238 -1.87 -5.66 4.67
CA ASP A 238 -1.76 -4.27 5.13
C ASP A 238 -3.08 -3.68 5.62
N ALA A 239 -3.73 -4.37 6.56
CA ALA A 239 -5.00 -3.94 7.13
C ALA A 239 -4.83 -2.61 7.87
N VAL A 240 -5.66 -1.62 7.55
CA VAL A 240 -5.61 -0.28 8.13
C VAL A 240 -6.93 0.07 8.81
N ASP A 241 -6.83 0.78 9.93
CA ASP A 241 -7.97 1.46 10.53
C ASP A 241 -7.87 2.96 10.23
N ARG A 242 -8.94 3.51 9.67
CA ARG A 242 -9.07 4.93 9.33
C ARG A 242 -10.01 5.67 10.27
N SER A 243 -10.43 5.05 11.34
CA SER A 243 -11.37 5.64 12.30
C SER A 243 -10.74 6.69 13.21
N HIS A 244 -9.40 6.72 13.32
CA HIS A 244 -8.64 7.66 14.11
C HIS A 244 -7.75 8.52 13.20
N ILE A 245 -8.16 9.74 12.92
CA ILE A 245 -7.35 10.75 12.24
C ILE A 245 -6.71 11.60 13.33
N GLU A 246 -5.46 11.31 13.71
CA GLU A 246 -4.67 12.19 14.57
C GLU A 246 -4.17 13.41 13.77
N VAL A 247 -5.05 14.35 13.46
CA VAL A 247 -4.66 15.67 12.99
C VAL A 247 -4.97 16.66 14.12
N PRO A 248 -3.96 17.23 14.79
CA PRO A 248 -4.13 18.02 16.00
C PRO A 248 -5.10 19.22 15.90
N LEU A 249 -5.42 19.67 14.69
CA LEU A 249 -6.33 20.80 14.46
C LEU A 249 -7.75 20.37 14.08
N VAL A 250 -7.97 19.08 13.82
CA VAL A 250 -9.26 18.55 13.34
C VAL A 250 -9.96 17.78 14.44
N ASP A 251 -9.23 17.35 15.45
CA ASP A 251 -9.76 16.59 16.60
C ASP A 251 -10.80 17.40 17.40
N ASP A 252 -10.60 18.70 17.59
CA ASP A 252 -11.55 19.56 18.31
C ASP A 252 -12.83 19.89 17.52
N LEU A 253 -12.79 19.79 16.19
CA LEU A 253 -13.97 20.06 15.33
C LEU A 253 -14.78 18.81 15.00
N LEU A 254 -14.22 17.61 15.24
CA LEU A 254 -14.74 16.33 14.76
C LEU A 254 -14.96 15.30 15.87
N THR A 255 -14.92 15.71 17.14
CA THR A 255 -15.13 14.86 18.32
C THR A 255 -16.56 14.33 18.49
N GLY A 256 -17.10 13.71 17.43
CA GLY A 256 -18.05 12.65 17.62
C GLY A 256 -17.28 11.33 17.53
N PRO A 257 -17.41 10.39 18.48
CA PRO A 257 -16.71 9.13 18.37
C PRO A 257 -17.19 8.41 17.12
N LEU A 258 -16.38 8.44 16.05
CA LEU A 258 -16.48 7.51 14.94
C LEU A 258 -16.09 6.13 15.51
N ARG A 259 -17.04 5.53 16.24
CA ARG A 259 -16.87 4.16 16.69
C ARG A 259 -16.68 3.31 15.46
N THR A 260 -15.59 2.57 15.45
CA THR A 260 -15.19 1.68 14.36
C THR A 260 -16.32 0.71 14.04
N VAL A 261 -16.36 0.20 12.82
CA VAL A 261 -17.22 -0.95 12.46
C VAL A 261 -16.97 -2.14 13.39
N LEU A 262 -15.84 -2.14 14.07
CA LEU A 262 -15.36 -3.15 15.01
C LEU A 262 -15.93 -3.00 16.44
N GLY A 263 -16.56 -1.88 16.80
CA GLY A 263 -16.90 -1.60 18.18
C GLY A 263 -15.66 -1.29 19.03
N ASP A 264 -15.62 -1.74 20.29
CA ASP A 264 -14.54 -1.44 21.24
C ASP A 264 -13.34 -2.42 21.15
N SER A 265 -13.38 -3.43 20.26
CA SER A 265 -12.34 -4.47 20.13
C SER A 265 -11.62 -4.38 18.78
N ASN A 266 -10.37 -3.92 18.80
CA ASN A 266 -9.50 -3.87 17.62
C ASN A 266 -8.79 -5.21 17.33
N SER A 267 -8.85 -6.20 18.22
CA SER A 267 -8.22 -7.51 18.01
C SER A 267 -9.09 -8.47 17.22
N LEU A 268 -8.47 -9.48 16.61
CA LEU A 268 -9.22 -10.60 16.07
C LEU A 268 -9.92 -11.37 17.19
N PRO A 269 -11.11 -11.95 16.91
CA PRO A 269 -11.76 -12.86 17.85
C PRO A 269 -10.89 -14.08 18.16
N SER A 270 -10.83 -14.48 19.42
CA SER A 270 -10.00 -15.61 19.90
C SER A 270 -10.33 -16.96 19.24
N GLN A 271 -11.52 -17.09 18.64
CA GLN A 271 -11.98 -18.27 17.90
C GLN A 271 -11.27 -18.48 16.56
N VAL A 272 -10.49 -17.49 16.08
CA VAL A 272 -9.69 -17.61 14.86
C VAL A 272 -8.50 -18.54 15.13
N ARG A 273 -8.43 -19.67 14.41
CA ARG A 273 -7.37 -20.67 14.64
C ARG A 273 -6.01 -20.18 14.20
N GLN A 274 -5.90 -19.64 13.00
CA GLN A 274 -4.63 -19.14 12.45
C GLN A 274 -4.86 -17.81 11.76
N ALA A 275 -3.90 -16.91 11.86
CA ALA A 275 -3.93 -15.65 11.14
C ALA A 275 -2.53 -15.26 10.64
N LEU A 276 -2.50 -14.61 9.48
CA LEU A 276 -1.31 -13.96 8.93
C LEU A 276 -1.67 -12.54 8.49
N HIS A 277 -0.96 -11.57 9.03
CA HIS A 277 -1.03 -10.19 8.61
C HIS A 277 0.32 -9.78 8.00
N LEU A 278 0.33 -9.44 6.72
CA LEU A 278 1.48 -8.91 6.00
C LEU A 278 1.40 -7.39 6.03
N VAL A 279 2.35 -6.74 6.68
CA VAL A 279 2.34 -5.30 6.98
C VAL A 279 3.39 -4.58 6.16
N ALA A 280 3.03 -3.47 5.52
CA ALA A 280 3.95 -2.66 4.72
C ALA A 280 4.97 -1.94 5.62
N ALA A 281 6.27 -2.19 5.36
CA ALA A 281 7.36 -1.62 6.15
C ALA A 281 7.70 -0.18 5.76
N HIS A 282 7.42 0.24 4.50
CA HIS A 282 7.75 1.57 3.99
C HIS A 282 6.52 2.49 3.85
N GLU A 283 5.37 2.08 4.37
CA GLU A 283 4.20 2.95 4.38
C GLU A 283 4.41 4.13 5.33
N ARG A 284 4.39 5.33 4.80
CA ARG A 284 4.61 6.58 5.52
C ARG A 284 3.41 7.51 5.53
N ARG A 285 2.34 7.13 4.85
CA ARG A 285 1.08 7.88 4.87
C ARG A 285 0.47 7.80 6.26
N PHE A 286 0.49 8.91 6.99
CA PHE A 286 0.08 8.98 8.41
C PHE A 286 -1.36 8.50 8.65
N TYR A 287 -2.23 8.68 7.66
CA TYR A 287 -3.63 8.28 7.71
C TYR A 287 -3.88 6.79 7.42
N ARG A 288 -2.84 6.01 7.09
CA ARG A 288 -2.90 4.56 6.94
C ARG A 288 -2.30 3.86 8.16
N ARG A 289 -2.93 4.04 9.33
CA ARG A 289 -2.52 3.34 10.55
C ARG A 289 -2.71 1.84 10.37
N ALA A 290 -1.69 1.05 10.73
CA ALA A 290 -1.80 -0.39 10.66
C ALA A 290 -2.63 -0.92 11.83
N SER A 291 -3.65 -1.71 11.52
CA SER A 291 -4.48 -2.37 12.50
C SER A 291 -3.93 -3.76 12.79
N LEU A 292 -3.20 -3.91 13.91
CA LEU A 292 -2.53 -5.16 14.28
C LEU A 292 -3.53 -6.23 14.74
N LEU A 293 -3.15 -7.52 14.65
CA LEU A 293 -4.01 -8.66 14.99
C LEU A 293 -4.38 -8.73 16.48
N GLY A 294 -3.52 -8.19 17.34
CA GLY A 294 -3.64 -8.37 18.77
C GLY A 294 -2.91 -9.60 19.30
N ASN A 295 -3.01 -9.86 20.60
CA ASN A 295 -2.25 -10.90 21.30
C ASN A 295 -3.09 -12.15 21.64
N GLY A 296 -4.21 -12.37 20.94
CA GLY A 296 -5.20 -13.38 21.35
C GLY A 296 -4.80 -14.83 21.11
N ASN A 297 -3.83 -15.11 20.23
CA ASN A 297 -3.47 -16.47 19.87
C ASN A 297 -2.01 -16.56 19.38
N PRO A 298 -1.19 -17.51 19.90
CA PRO A 298 0.20 -17.69 19.49
C PRO A 298 0.37 -18.14 18.02
N SER A 299 -0.69 -18.62 17.39
CA SER A 299 -0.69 -19.00 15.97
C SER A 299 -0.94 -17.82 15.03
N TRP A 300 -1.15 -16.63 15.55
CA TRP A 300 -1.27 -15.41 14.74
C TRP A 300 0.11 -14.81 14.50
N ARG A 301 0.35 -14.42 13.27
CA ARG A 301 1.64 -13.86 12.84
C ARG A 301 1.46 -12.54 12.15
N GLU A 302 2.35 -11.62 12.44
CA GLU A 302 2.51 -10.36 11.73
C GLU A 302 3.91 -10.32 11.12
N GLU A 303 3.99 -10.14 9.82
CA GLU A 303 5.25 -10.12 9.09
C GLU A 303 5.39 -8.79 8.36
N LEU A 304 6.51 -8.08 8.60
CA LEU A 304 6.85 -6.89 7.84
C LEU A 304 7.38 -7.27 6.47
N MET A 305 6.79 -6.67 5.46
CA MET A 305 7.18 -6.84 4.07
C MET A 305 7.74 -5.52 3.50
N PRO A 306 8.78 -5.55 2.67
CA PRO A 306 9.28 -4.35 2.03
C PRO A 306 8.23 -3.77 1.08
N GLY A 307 8.15 -2.45 1.05
CA GLY A 307 7.23 -1.72 0.17
C GLY A 307 6.14 -0.97 0.93
N VAL A 308 5.26 -0.31 0.17
CA VAL A 308 4.08 0.40 0.64
C VAL A 308 2.84 -0.52 0.59
N SER A 309 1.69 -0.02 1.00
CA SER A 309 0.46 -0.82 1.12
C SER A 309 0.11 -1.56 -0.18
N GLU A 310 0.26 -0.91 -1.32
CA GLU A 310 -0.03 -1.48 -2.63
C GLU A 310 1.03 -2.51 -3.08
N ASP A 311 2.27 -2.41 -2.59
CA ASP A 311 3.30 -3.45 -2.76
C ASP A 311 2.96 -4.74 -1.99
N ILE A 312 2.09 -4.63 -0.98
CA ILE A 312 1.64 -5.78 -0.19
C ILE A 312 0.32 -6.33 -0.73
N GLY A 313 -0.62 -5.43 -1.03
CA GLY A 313 -1.98 -5.79 -1.44
C GLY A 313 -2.20 -5.90 -2.94
N GLY A 314 -1.25 -5.45 -3.77
CA GLY A 314 -1.39 -5.39 -5.23
C GLY A 314 -2.05 -4.10 -5.72
N SER A 315 -2.54 -4.13 -6.94
CA SER A 315 -3.24 -3.03 -7.63
C SER A 315 -2.38 -1.96 -8.32
N LEU A 316 -1.06 -2.11 -8.36
CA LEU A 316 -0.17 -1.26 -9.16
C LEU A 316 0.05 -1.83 -10.56
N LEU A 317 0.34 -0.95 -11.51
CA LEU A 317 0.73 -1.32 -12.88
C LEU A 317 2.24 -1.24 -13.05
N PRO A 318 2.82 -2.07 -13.92
CA PRO A 318 4.20 -1.90 -14.35
C PRO A 318 4.42 -0.51 -14.96
N GLY A 319 5.50 0.16 -14.56
CA GLY A 319 5.81 1.53 -14.99
C GLY A 319 5.10 2.62 -14.20
N GLU A 320 4.21 2.29 -13.28
CA GLU A 320 3.62 3.23 -12.33
C GLU A 320 4.59 3.46 -11.17
N GLN A 321 5.35 4.54 -11.21
CA GLN A 321 6.44 4.91 -10.28
C GLN A 321 7.68 3.99 -10.32
N LYS A 322 7.53 2.70 -10.50
CA LYS A 322 8.60 1.71 -10.63
C LYS A 322 8.41 0.84 -11.88
N PRO A 323 9.50 0.30 -12.43
CA PRO A 323 9.39 -0.55 -13.63
C PRO A 323 8.47 -1.75 -13.46
N SER A 324 8.41 -2.33 -12.26
CA SER A 324 7.65 -3.55 -11.98
C SER A 324 6.72 -3.40 -10.77
N ALA A 325 5.54 -4.00 -10.87
CA ALA A 325 4.56 -4.13 -9.79
C ALA A 325 4.56 -5.54 -9.14
N GLU A 326 5.53 -6.39 -9.49
CA GLU A 326 5.55 -7.80 -9.06
C GLU A 326 5.98 -8.00 -7.59
N LEU A 327 6.35 -6.95 -6.87
CA LEU A 327 6.64 -7.06 -5.43
C LEU A 327 5.43 -7.62 -4.67
N ALA A 328 4.22 -7.23 -5.06
CA ALA A 328 2.99 -7.73 -4.47
C ALA A 328 2.80 -9.25 -4.58
N LEU A 329 3.42 -9.89 -5.59
CA LEU A 329 3.36 -11.36 -5.75
C LEU A 329 4.08 -12.09 -4.61
N VAL A 330 5.11 -11.49 -4.01
CA VAL A 330 5.82 -12.09 -2.87
C VAL A 330 4.86 -12.25 -1.68
N SER A 331 4.08 -11.20 -1.40
CA SER A 331 3.04 -11.22 -0.38
C SER A 331 1.90 -12.18 -0.74
N LEU A 332 1.49 -12.23 -2.01
CA LEU A 332 0.47 -13.17 -2.50
C LEU A 332 0.87 -14.64 -2.26
N HIS A 333 2.07 -15.02 -2.71
CA HIS A 333 2.57 -16.38 -2.52
C HIS A 333 2.72 -16.75 -1.04
N ARG A 334 3.20 -15.80 -0.23
CA ARG A 334 3.34 -15.99 1.22
C ARG A 334 1.99 -16.26 1.89
N MET A 335 0.97 -15.49 1.52
CA MET A 335 -0.40 -15.63 2.01
C MET A 335 -1.04 -16.95 1.55
N TYR A 336 -0.90 -17.26 0.26
CA TYR A 336 -1.42 -18.50 -0.33
C TYR A 336 -0.87 -19.73 0.40
N GLN A 337 0.45 -19.79 0.60
CA GLN A 337 1.10 -20.90 1.29
C GLN A 337 0.66 -21.01 2.77
N ALA A 338 0.45 -19.87 3.45
CA ALA A 338 -0.03 -19.87 4.82
C ALA A 338 -1.45 -20.41 4.92
N ALA A 339 -2.34 -19.95 4.03
CA ALA A 339 -3.72 -20.41 3.95
C ALA A 339 -3.82 -21.90 3.60
N PHE A 340 -3.03 -22.35 2.61
CA PHE A 340 -2.95 -23.77 2.26
C PHE A 340 -2.54 -24.65 3.44
N ARG A 341 -1.50 -24.24 4.18
CA ARG A 341 -1.05 -24.96 5.38
C ARG A 341 -2.06 -24.95 6.52
N ALA A 342 -2.91 -23.94 6.59
CA ALA A 342 -4.01 -23.87 7.55
C ALA A 342 -5.21 -24.76 7.19
N GLY A 343 -5.18 -25.41 6.02
CA GLY A 343 -6.23 -26.32 5.56
C GLY A 343 -7.31 -25.65 4.69
N VAL A 344 -7.08 -24.41 4.24
CA VAL A 344 -7.94 -23.79 3.24
C VAL A 344 -7.83 -24.60 1.93
N PRO A 345 -8.93 -24.87 1.20
CA PRO A 345 -8.96 -25.83 0.09
C PRO A 345 -8.31 -25.32 -1.20
N PHE A 346 -7.28 -24.47 -1.12
CA PHE A 346 -6.48 -24.11 -2.29
C PHE A 346 -5.77 -25.35 -2.84
N PRO A 347 -5.63 -25.51 -4.17
CA PRO A 347 -4.74 -26.52 -4.74
C PRO A 347 -3.27 -26.25 -4.33
N HIS A 348 -2.37 -27.18 -4.57
CA HIS A 348 -0.94 -26.85 -4.54
C HIS A 348 -0.66 -25.74 -5.55
N LEU A 349 0.23 -24.82 -5.21
CA LEU A 349 0.52 -23.69 -6.10
C LEU A 349 1.06 -24.16 -7.47
N GLU A 350 1.79 -25.26 -7.47
CA GLU A 350 2.32 -25.92 -8.67
C GLU A 350 1.21 -26.49 -9.57
N ASP A 351 0.12 -26.96 -8.94
CA ASP A 351 -1.03 -27.57 -9.64
C ASP A 351 -2.08 -26.51 -10.04
N LEU A 352 -1.88 -25.24 -9.67
CA LEU A 352 -2.86 -24.19 -9.95
C LEU A 352 -3.11 -24.01 -11.45
N ALA A 353 -2.09 -24.20 -12.28
CA ALA A 353 -2.22 -24.10 -13.73
C ALA A 353 -3.10 -25.21 -14.34
N ASP A 354 -3.11 -26.40 -13.73
CA ASP A 354 -3.95 -27.53 -14.16
C ASP A 354 -5.41 -27.31 -13.77
N VAL A 355 -5.66 -26.57 -12.69
CA VAL A 355 -7.01 -26.25 -12.20
C VAL A 355 -7.58 -25.01 -12.89
N ASP A 356 -6.79 -23.94 -12.96
CA ASP A 356 -7.14 -22.66 -13.59
C ASP A 356 -5.88 -21.97 -14.12
N MET A 357 -5.63 -22.11 -15.43
CA MET A 357 -4.48 -21.52 -16.11
C MET A 357 -4.48 -19.98 -16.01
N LYS A 358 -5.66 -19.33 -16.06
CA LYS A 358 -5.75 -17.87 -16.01
C LYS A 358 -5.43 -17.36 -14.60
N ALA A 359 -5.94 -18.04 -13.57
CA ALA A 359 -5.56 -17.73 -12.19
C ALA A 359 -4.05 -17.94 -11.99
N ALA A 360 -3.46 -19.03 -12.50
CA ALA A 360 -2.03 -19.29 -12.37
C ALA A 360 -1.15 -18.20 -12.98
N GLN A 361 -1.55 -17.61 -14.13
CA GLN A 361 -0.83 -16.50 -14.75
C GLN A 361 -0.74 -15.27 -13.83
N LEU A 362 -1.73 -15.03 -12.99
CA LEU A 362 -1.71 -13.92 -12.02
C LEU A 362 -0.74 -14.13 -10.85
N PHE A 363 -0.19 -15.33 -10.70
CA PHE A 363 0.80 -15.71 -9.70
C PHE A 363 2.22 -15.79 -10.25
N ALA A 364 2.40 -15.71 -11.58
CA ALA A 364 3.70 -15.89 -12.21
C ALA A 364 4.61 -14.67 -12.04
N TYR A 365 5.88 -14.91 -11.73
CA TYR A 365 6.93 -13.90 -11.78
C TYR A 365 7.47 -13.84 -13.21
N ASN A 366 7.30 -12.71 -13.87
CA ASN A 366 7.75 -12.48 -15.25
C ASN A 366 8.94 -11.52 -15.33
N ASP A 367 9.16 -10.71 -14.28
CA ASP A 367 10.17 -9.66 -14.26
C ASP A 367 11.40 -10.05 -13.43
N HIS A 368 12.59 -9.73 -13.96
CA HIS A 368 13.87 -10.09 -13.38
C HIS A 368 14.86 -8.93 -13.47
N VAL A 369 15.58 -8.67 -12.39
CA VAL A 369 16.69 -7.73 -12.34
C VAL A 369 17.97 -8.48 -12.01
N ALA A 370 18.98 -8.38 -12.87
CA ALA A 370 20.23 -9.16 -12.77
C ALA A 370 19.99 -10.67 -12.53
N GLY A 371 19.00 -11.23 -13.24
CA GLY A 371 18.64 -12.64 -13.15
C GLY A 371 17.86 -13.05 -11.89
N LYS A 372 17.44 -12.10 -11.06
CA LYS A 372 16.67 -12.34 -9.83
C LYS A 372 15.28 -11.72 -9.93
N ASN A 373 14.25 -12.49 -9.61
CA ASN A 373 12.89 -11.97 -9.47
C ASN A 373 12.66 -11.30 -8.10
N ALA A 374 11.49 -10.69 -7.91
CA ALA A 374 11.13 -10.00 -6.67
C ALA A 374 11.30 -10.89 -5.43
N TYR A 375 10.91 -12.18 -5.50
CA TYR A 375 11.02 -13.11 -4.38
C TYR A 375 12.48 -13.33 -3.95
N ALA A 376 13.38 -13.54 -4.91
CA ALA A 376 14.81 -13.74 -4.62
C ALA A 376 15.42 -12.49 -3.98
N LEU A 377 15.09 -11.29 -4.49
CA LEU A 377 15.58 -10.02 -3.96
C LEU A 377 15.03 -9.74 -2.55
N VAL A 378 13.75 -10.02 -2.30
CA VAL A 378 13.15 -9.84 -0.96
C VAL A 378 13.82 -10.73 0.09
N ARG A 379 14.20 -11.95 -0.24
CA ARG A 379 14.93 -12.82 0.70
C ARG A 379 16.28 -12.22 1.13
N HIS A 380 17.01 -11.62 0.21
CA HIS A 380 18.28 -10.93 0.54
C HIS A 380 18.01 -9.65 1.34
N TYR A 381 16.99 -8.89 0.94
CA TYR A 381 16.59 -7.68 1.62
C TYR A 381 16.19 -7.96 3.09
N GLN A 382 15.36 -8.98 3.35
CA GLN A 382 14.93 -9.32 4.71
C GLN A 382 16.11 -9.64 5.63
N ARG A 383 17.11 -10.39 5.13
CA ARG A 383 18.34 -10.65 5.91
C ARG A 383 19.10 -9.36 6.23
N ALA A 384 19.18 -8.42 5.28
CA ALA A 384 19.83 -7.13 5.50
C ALA A 384 19.06 -6.19 6.43
N ALA A 385 17.73 -6.35 6.53
CA ALA A 385 16.85 -5.57 7.39
C ALA A 385 16.85 -6.05 8.85
N GLU A 386 17.29 -7.28 9.15
CA GLU A 386 17.32 -7.83 10.50
C GLU A 386 18.22 -7.00 11.41
N LEU A 387 17.72 -6.69 12.62
CA LEU A 387 18.48 -6.04 13.69
C LEU A 387 18.80 -7.06 14.78
N SER A 388 20.01 -7.01 15.31
CA SER A 388 20.36 -7.80 16.49
C SER A 388 19.54 -7.37 17.71
N ILE A 389 19.29 -8.29 18.65
CA ILE A 389 18.61 -7.99 19.91
C ILE A 389 19.32 -6.87 20.69
N ALA A 390 20.67 -6.84 20.64
CA ALA A 390 21.46 -5.80 21.28
C ALA A 390 21.17 -4.42 20.67
N GLN A 391 21.13 -4.30 19.33
CA GLN A 391 20.79 -3.04 18.64
C GLN A 391 19.36 -2.59 18.97
N LEU A 392 18.40 -3.51 19.06
CA LEU A 392 17.02 -3.19 19.45
C LEU A 392 16.95 -2.65 20.88
N ARG A 393 17.73 -3.20 21.84
CA ARG A 393 17.80 -2.74 23.22
C ARG A 393 18.46 -1.36 23.32
N GLU A 394 19.57 -1.16 22.60
CA GLU A 394 20.30 0.12 22.57
C GLU A 394 19.42 1.26 22.06
N LEU A 395 18.57 0.98 21.07
CA LEU A 395 17.67 1.96 20.46
C LEU A 395 16.36 2.14 21.24
N GLY A 396 16.06 1.31 22.23
CA GLY A 396 14.90 1.46 23.12
C GLY A 396 13.53 1.34 22.45
N LEU A 397 13.37 0.49 21.46
CA LEU A 397 12.36 0.62 20.41
C LEU A 397 11.04 -0.11 20.60
N GLY A 398 10.87 -0.88 21.62
CA GLY A 398 9.60 -1.60 21.85
C GLY A 398 9.07 -2.29 20.57
N LYS A 399 7.77 -2.20 20.33
CA LYS A 399 7.10 -2.85 19.18
C LYS A 399 7.50 -2.27 17.79
N LYS A 400 8.08 -1.08 17.74
CA LYS A 400 8.55 -0.44 16.48
C LYS A 400 9.93 -0.91 16.03
N GLY A 401 10.63 -1.69 16.86
CA GLY A 401 11.98 -2.18 16.59
C GLY A 401 12.18 -2.81 15.21
N PRO A 402 11.30 -3.72 14.79
CA PRO A 402 11.42 -4.37 13.47
C PRO A 402 11.42 -3.40 12.29
N PHE A 403 10.67 -2.29 12.37
CA PHE A 403 10.63 -1.28 11.31
C PHE A 403 11.96 -0.58 11.08
N LEU A 404 12.81 -0.47 12.09
CA LEU A 404 14.07 0.26 11.96
C LEU A 404 15.06 -0.39 11.01
N GLY A 405 15.10 -1.70 10.96
CA GLY A 405 15.90 -2.39 9.97
C GLY A 405 15.52 -1.98 8.55
N HIS A 406 14.22 -1.94 8.29
CA HIS A 406 13.67 -1.51 7.01
C HIS A 406 13.95 -0.02 6.74
N MET A 407 13.74 0.84 7.74
CA MET A 407 13.99 2.27 7.62
C MET A 407 15.48 2.58 7.45
N ARG A 408 16.36 1.83 8.09
CA ARG A 408 17.81 1.95 7.89
C ARG A 408 18.20 1.70 6.44
N LEU A 409 17.68 0.64 5.83
CA LEU A 409 17.93 0.34 4.41
C LEU A 409 17.35 1.42 3.50
N TYR A 410 16.18 1.94 3.85
CA TYR A 410 15.56 3.04 3.12
C TYR A 410 16.42 4.32 3.17
N VAL A 411 16.91 4.73 4.34
CA VAL A 411 17.78 5.90 4.46
C VAL A 411 19.08 5.69 3.68
N ARG A 412 19.68 4.48 3.72
CA ARG A 412 20.85 4.13 2.90
C ARG A 412 20.54 4.23 1.40
N TRP A 413 19.37 3.79 0.99
CA TRP A 413 18.92 3.92 -0.41
C TRP A 413 18.84 5.38 -0.81
N LEU A 414 18.15 6.21 -0.02
CA LEU A 414 18.07 7.65 -0.27
C LEU A 414 19.46 8.30 -0.32
N ALA A 415 20.35 7.97 0.63
CA ALA A 415 21.70 8.49 0.68
C ALA A 415 22.56 8.06 -0.52
N SER A 416 22.32 6.86 -1.06
CA SER A 416 23.00 6.36 -2.26
C SER A 416 22.63 7.12 -3.53
N LEU A 417 21.44 7.73 -3.55
CA LEU A 417 20.98 8.61 -4.64
C LEU A 417 21.42 10.06 -4.41
N TRP A 418 21.33 10.53 -3.16
CA TRP A 418 21.63 11.91 -2.78
C TRP A 418 23.07 12.32 -3.03
N ARG A 419 24.03 11.50 -2.61
CA ARG A 419 25.44 11.86 -2.67
C ARG A 419 25.95 12.06 -4.09
N PRO A 420 25.74 11.13 -5.04
CA PRO A 420 26.12 11.36 -6.43
C PRO A 420 25.40 12.57 -7.05
N TYR A 421 24.13 12.79 -6.68
CA TYR A 421 23.36 13.93 -7.15
C TYR A 421 23.99 15.27 -6.73
N VAL A 422 24.30 15.43 -5.45
CA VAL A 422 24.92 16.66 -4.93
C VAL A 422 26.32 16.84 -5.48
N GLU A 423 27.12 15.78 -5.56
CA GLU A 423 28.47 15.83 -6.12
C GLU A 423 28.42 16.28 -7.58
N ARG A 424 27.50 15.69 -8.37
CA ARG A 424 27.37 16.09 -9.77
C ARG A 424 26.92 17.54 -9.96
N LEU A 425 26.00 18.00 -9.13
CA LEU A 425 25.59 19.43 -9.14
C LEU A 425 26.75 20.35 -8.77
N ARG A 426 27.60 19.96 -7.82
CA ARG A 426 28.80 20.69 -7.45
C ARG A 426 29.78 20.76 -8.61
N GLU A 427 30.10 19.62 -9.25
CA GLU A 427 30.97 19.54 -10.43
C GLU A 427 30.49 20.45 -11.57
N ILE A 428 29.17 20.40 -11.87
CA ILE A 428 28.56 21.27 -12.89
C ILE A 428 28.78 22.73 -12.51
N GLY A 429 28.55 23.13 -11.26
CA GLY A 429 28.77 24.49 -10.79
C GLY A 429 30.23 24.93 -10.95
N GLU A 430 31.20 24.09 -10.53
CA GLU A 430 32.62 24.37 -10.68
C GLU A 430 33.07 24.47 -12.14
N GLU A 431 32.47 23.69 -13.04
CA GLU A 431 32.74 23.77 -14.48
C GLU A 431 32.17 25.05 -15.09
N GLU A 432 30.96 25.44 -14.72
CA GLU A 432 30.35 26.72 -15.13
C GLU A 432 31.21 27.90 -14.66
N ASP A 433 31.67 27.89 -13.41
CA ASP A 433 32.56 28.93 -12.86
C ASP A 433 33.88 29.02 -13.63
N ARG A 434 34.47 27.86 -13.98
CA ARG A 434 35.70 27.82 -14.82
C ARG A 434 35.46 28.38 -16.22
N LEU A 435 34.32 28.01 -16.85
CA LEU A 435 33.95 28.56 -18.16
C LEU A 435 33.69 30.06 -18.11
N HIS A 436 33.12 30.56 -17.00
CA HIS A 436 32.93 31.99 -16.77
C HIS A 436 34.28 32.70 -16.55
N ALA A 437 35.15 32.13 -15.74
CA ALA A 437 36.50 32.70 -15.48
C ALA A 437 37.37 32.75 -16.75
N SER A 438 37.25 31.74 -17.63
CA SER A 438 37.99 31.71 -18.91
C SER A 438 37.64 32.87 -19.83
N GLN A 439 36.44 33.44 -19.69
CA GLN A 439 36.02 34.61 -20.42
C GLN A 439 36.89 35.86 -20.14
N TYR A 440 37.48 35.94 -18.93
CA TYR A 440 38.26 37.06 -18.46
C TYR A 440 39.78 36.83 -18.55
N GLN A 441 40.25 35.59 -18.73
CA GLN A 441 41.66 35.25 -18.78
C GLN A 441 42.33 35.40 -20.16
N THR A 442 41.53 35.51 -21.23
CA THR A 442 42.03 35.70 -22.60
C THR A 442 42.53 37.13 -22.91
N GLY A 443 42.70 37.98 -21.88
CA GLY A 443 43.03 39.39 -21.99
C GLY A 443 44.48 39.79 -21.77
N THR A 444 45.45 38.88 -21.69
CA THR A 444 46.87 39.21 -21.39
C THR A 444 47.80 38.91 -22.53
N SER A 445 47.64 39.56 -23.68
CA SER A 445 48.72 39.76 -24.62
C SER A 445 48.77 41.24 -25.03
N ARG A 446 49.95 41.87 -24.78
CA ARG A 446 50.22 43.28 -25.00
C ARG A 446 50.11 43.66 -26.47
N GLY A 447 48.93 44.14 -26.88
CA GLY A 447 48.75 44.98 -28.05
C GLY A 447 48.27 46.35 -27.58
N LEU A 448 48.55 47.41 -28.29
CA LEU A 448 48.37 48.84 -27.95
C LEU A 448 46.93 49.26 -27.52
N LEU A 449 45.96 48.34 -27.44
CA LEU A 449 44.60 48.48 -26.92
C LEU A 449 44.11 47.24 -26.12
N GLY A 450 44.99 46.42 -25.60
CA GLY A 450 44.75 45.53 -24.47
C GLY A 450 43.61 44.55 -24.45
N LEU A 451 42.83 44.37 -25.50
CA LEU A 451 41.66 43.49 -25.56
C LEU A 451 41.84 42.51 -26.73
N GLN A 452 42.45 41.35 -26.47
CA GLN A 452 42.26 40.21 -27.36
C GLN A 452 40.83 39.69 -27.26
N ARG A 453 40.08 39.84 -28.34
CA ARG A 453 38.77 39.21 -28.47
C ARG A 453 38.97 37.70 -28.47
N GLU A 454 38.25 37.00 -27.56
CA GLU A 454 38.05 35.56 -27.60
C GLU A 454 37.68 35.16 -29.07
N SER A 455 38.35 34.13 -29.62
CA SER A 455 37.99 33.68 -30.98
C SER A 455 36.51 33.29 -31.04
N GLN A 456 35.88 33.52 -32.18
CA GLN A 456 34.46 33.14 -32.31
C GLN A 456 34.23 31.66 -32.03
N GLU A 457 35.14 30.81 -32.42
CA GLU A 457 35.09 29.35 -32.16
C GLU A 457 35.16 29.04 -30.66
N HIS A 458 36.06 29.61 -29.91
CA HIS A 458 36.16 29.40 -28.44
C HIS A 458 34.92 29.91 -27.72
N ARG A 459 34.39 31.06 -28.16
CA ARG A 459 33.12 31.57 -27.61
C ARG A 459 31.94 30.67 -27.90
N GLN A 460 31.84 30.13 -29.11
CA GLN A 460 30.77 29.20 -29.47
C GLN A 460 30.89 27.90 -28.66
N ALA A 461 32.06 27.30 -28.61
CA ALA A 461 32.29 26.08 -27.81
C ALA A 461 31.96 26.28 -26.32
N ARG A 462 32.34 27.46 -25.75
CA ARG A 462 31.99 27.77 -24.36
C ARG A 462 30.49 27.93 -24.15
N LEU A 463 29.79 28.60 -25.05
CA LEU A 463 28.35 28.76 -24.96
C LEU A 463 27.60 27.46 -25.15
N GLU A 464 28.07 26.60 -26.05
CA GLU A 464 27.52 25.25 -26.27
C GLU A 464 27.71 24.38 -25.01
N ARG A 465 28.92 24.36 -24.44
CA ARG A 465 29.18 23.63 -23.21
C ARG A 465 28.36 24.13 -22.02
N THR A 466 28.18 25.44 -21.91
CA THR A 466 27.32 26.01 -20.85
C THR A 466 25.86 25.55 -21.01
N ARG A 467 25.35 25.50 -22.26
CA ARG A 467 23.99 25.00 -22.51
C ARG A 467 23.85 23.50 -22.16
N GLU A 468 24.84 22.68 -22.51
CA GLU A 468 24.86 21.26 -22.15
C GLU A 468 24.81 21.08 -20.64
N LEU A 469 25.63 21.80 -19.88
CA LEU A 469 25.66 21.72 -18.41
C LEU A 469 24.33 22.17 -17.78
N GLN A 470 23.72 23.23 -18.33
CA GLN A 470 22.38 23.66 -17.88
C GLN A 470 21.31 22.62 -18.16
N ALA A 471 21.31 22.01 -19.35
CA ALA A 471 20.36 20.94 -19.71
C ALA A 471 20.57 19.70 -18.82
N GLU A 472 21.83 19.34 -18.52
CA GLU A 472 22.14 18.25 -17.60
C GLU A 472 21.65 18.55 -16.17
N ARG A 473 21.90 19.77 -15.68
CA ARG A 473 21.39 20.24 -14.37
C ARG A 473 19.87 20.17 -14.27
N GLU A 474 19.17 20.66 -15.31
CA GLU A 474 17.71 20.59 -15.36
C GLU A 474 17.21 19.14 -15.35
N THR A 475 17.85 18.27 -16.11
CA THR A 475 17.52 16.83 -16.15
C THR A 475 17.73 16.17 -14.79
N LEU A 476 18.86 16.42 -14.14
CA LEU A 476 19.16 15.90 -12.80
C LEU A 476 18.14 16.41 -11.77
N ARG A 477 17.80 17.69 -11.80
CA ARG A 477 16.78 18.25 -10.89
C ARG A 477 15.39 17.72 -11.17
N ALA A 478 15.03 17.49 -12.42
CA ALA A 478 13.74 16.89 -12.76
C ALA A 478 13.61 15.46 -12.21
N GLN A 479 14.70 14.70 -12.23
CA GLN A 479 14.72 13.30 -11.80
C GLN A 479 14.91 13.15 -10.28
N LEU A 480 15.84 13.90 -9.69
CA LEU A 480 16.33 13.69 -8.33
C LEU A 480 16.18 14.92 -7.40
N GLY A 481 15.66 16.05 -7.89
CA GLY A 481 15.52 17.28 -7.11
C GLY A 481 14.66 17.13 -5.86
N TRP A 482 13.76 16.15 -5.81
CA TRP A 482 12.99 15.82 -4.62
C TRP A 482 13.88 15.40 -3.42
N LEU A 483 15.11 14.95 -3.66
CA LEU A 483 16.08 14.63 -2.61
C LEU A 483 16.52 15.87 -1.82
N GLU A 484 16.41 17.06 -2.38
CA GLU A 484 16.64 18.33 -1.66
C GLU A 484 15.60 18.51 -0.54
N ASP A 485 14.35 18.09 -0.76
CA ASP A 485 13.30 18.08 0.27
C ASP A 485 13.59 17.06 1.38
N VAL A 486 14.15 15.90 1.02
CA VAL A 486 14.61 14.88 1.97
C VAL A 486 15.73 15.45 2.87
N ASP A 487 16.74 16.07 2.28
CA ASP A 487 17.84 16.68 3.05
C ASP A 487 17.35 17.81 3.98
N ASN A 488 16.44 18.65 3.46
CA ASN A 488 15.83 19.72 4.27
C ASN A 488 15.04 19.16 5.46
N GLU A 489 14.32 18.06 5.29
CA GLU A 489 13.61 17.40 6.39
C GLU A 489 14.56 16.77 7.39
N ALA A 490 15.60 16.08 6.92
CA ALA A 490 16.66 15.51 7.75
C ALA A 490 17.35 16.56 8.62
N ARG A 491 17.73 17.70 8.02
CA ARG A 491 18.37 18.83 8.73
C ARG A 491 17.44 19.45 9.76
N ARG A 492 16.15 19.63 9.44
CA ARG A 492 15.16 20.17 10.40
C ARG A 492 15.02 19.25 11.60
N MET A 493 14.89 17.93 11.39
CA MET A 493 14.81 16.94 12.47
C MET A 493 16.04 16.98 13.37
N ARG A 494 17.23 17.00 12.77
CA ARG A 494 18.50 17.10 13.51
C ARG A 494 18.60 18.37 14.34
N THR A 495 18.16 19.51 13.77
CA THR A 495 18.19 20.81 14.45
C THR A 495 17.18 20.87 15.59
N ALA A 496 15.98 20.42 15.37
CA ALA A 496 14.92 20.38 16.38
C ALA A 496 15.34 19.56 17.61
N LEU A 497 15.94 18.39 17.40
CA LEU A 497 16.42 17.56 18.50
C LEU A 497 17.58 18.22 19.28
N LYS A 498 18.52 18.90 18.58
CA LYS A 498 19.62 19.60 19.23
C LYS A 498 19.16 20.80 20.05
N ALA A 499 18.16 21.55 19.54
CA ALA A 499 17.67 22.76 20.21
C ALA A 499 16.81 22.48 21.44
N HIS A 500 16.01 21.44 21.43
CA HIS A 500 14.97 21.22 22.44
C HIS A 500 15.25 20.00 23.34
N GLY A 501 16.32 19.26 23.11
CA GLY A 501 16.63 18.03 23.84
C GLY A 501 15.60 16.91 23.61
N ARG A 502 15.79 15.75 24.26
CA ARG A 502 14.91 14.59 24.10
C ARG A 502 13.46 14.81 24.60
N ALA A 503 13.26 15.77 25.50
CA ALA A 503 11.96 15.97 26.14
C ALA A 503 11.00 16.90 25.37
N ALA A 504 11.50 17.75 24.48
CA ALA A 504 10.70 18.82 23.86
C ALA A 504 10.30 18.56 22.39
N ALA A 505 10.81 17.50 21.77
CA ALA A 505 10.41 17.11 20.43
C ALA A 505 9.06 16.38 20.45
N GLY A 506 7.98 17.06 20.88
CA GLY A 506 6.61 16.57 20.79
C GLY A 506 6.34 15.16 21.36
N GLY A 507 7.09 14.76 22.38
CA GLY A 507 6.81 13.55 23.17
C GLY A 507 7.03 12.22 22.44
N SER A 508 7.41 12.16 21.18
CA SER A 508 7.59 10.86 20.55
C SER A 508 9.06 10.41 20.62
N GLN A 509 9.27 9.29 21.29
CA GLN A 509 10.49 8.47 21.27
C GLN A 509 10.98 8.23 19.82
N GLN A 510 10.10 8.38 18.87
CA GLN A 510 10.24 8.20 17.43
C GLN A 510 11.22 9.21 16.81
N SER A 511 11.13 10.49 17.18
CA SER A 511 12.03 11.53 16.63
C SER A 511 13.49 11.31 17.01
N ALA A 512 13.76 10.83 18.24
CA ALA A 512 15.13 10.53 18.69
C ALA A 512 15.76 9.38 17.89
N ILE A 513 14.98 8.38 17.52
CA ILE A 513 15.41 7.23 16.76
C ILE A 513 15.81 7.63 15.35
N TRP A 514 14.99 8.44 14.69
CA TRP A 514 15.28 8.94 13.36
C TRP A 514 16.57 9.75 13.31
N VAL A 515 16.82 10.58 14.31
CA VAL A 515 18.08 11.36 14.36
C VAL A 515 19.30 10.45 14.46
N VAL A 516 19.25 9.38 15.26
CA VAL A 516 20.34 8.41 15.32
C VAL A 516 20.56 7.73 13.97
N LEU A 517 19.47 7.31 13.30
CA LEU A 517 19.58 6.73 11.96
C LEU A 517 20.13 7.73 10.95
N LEU A 518 19.68 8.98 10.97
CA LEU A 518 20.15 10.03 10.08
C LEU A 518 21.62 10.38 10.32
N ASP A 519 22.06 10.48 11.57
CA ASP A 519 23.47 10.73 11.87
C ASP A 519 24.37 9.59 11.38
N HIS A 520 23.93 8.34 11.45
CA HIS A 520 24.71 7.19 11.00
C HIS A 520 24.65 6.95 9.49
N GLU A 521 23.52 7.17 8.84
CA GLU A 521 23.32 6.74 7.46
C GLU A 521 23.27 7.93 6.46
N TRP A 522 22.72 9.07 6.86
CA TRP A 522 22.56 10.25 5.98
C TRP A 522 23.73 11.22 6.11
N PHE A 523 24.06 11.65 7.33
CA PHE A 523 25.07 12.66 7.60
C PHE A 523 26.48 12.10 7.81
N ASN A 524 26.65 10.79 7.84
CA ASN A 524 27.95 10.16 8.01
C ASN A 524 28.80 10.32 6.73
N GLU A 525 30.02 10.82 6.87
CA GLU A 525 30.96 10.94 5.74
C GLU A 525 31.37 9.58 5.16
N ARG A 526 31.39 8.53 5.99
CA ARG A 526 31.70 7.15 5.60
C ARG A 526 30.54 6.21 5.86
N PRO A 527 29.49 6.29 5.04
CA PRO A 527 28.32 5.47 5.25
C PRO A 527 28.59 4.00 4.94
N THR A 528 27.85 3.14 5.59
CA THR A 528 27.83 1.73 5.20
C THR A 528 27.16 1.61 3.82
N PRO A 529 27.80 0.97 2.84
CA PRO A 529 27.22 0.77 1.52
C PRO A 529 25.90 -0.01 1.59
N LEU A 530 24.95 0.37 0.76
CA LEU A 530 23.76 -0.44 0.57
C LEU A 530 24.13 -1.69 -0.24
N PRO A 531 23.80 -2.92 0.19
CA PRO A 531 24.04 -4.12 -0.61
C PRO A 531 23.30 -4.06 -1.96
N ASN A 532 23.83 -4.77 -2.95
CA ASN A 532 23.32 -4.73 -4.33
C ASN A 532 21.87 -5.17 -4.44
N GLU A 533 21.46 -6.24 -3.77
CA GLU A 533 20.11 -6.76 -3.86
C GLU A 533 19.06 -5.84 -3.24
N PRO A 534 19.23 -5.28 -2.03
CA PRO A 534 18.37 -4.19 -1.55
C PRO A 534 18.33 -2.99 -2.49
N SER A 535 19.47 -2.59 -3.08
CA SER A 535 19.53 -1.49 -4.05
C SER A 535 18.67 -1.78 -5.29
N GLN A 536 18.79 -2.98 -5.85
CA GLN A 536 17.97 -3.44 -6.99
C GLN A 536 16.50 -3.49 -6.62
N LEU A 537 16.17 -3.96 -5.41
CA LEU A 537 14.78 -4.03 -4.94
C LEU A 537 14.17 -2.63 -4.84
N PHE A 538 14.87 -1.65 -4.24
CA PHE A 538 14.41 -0.25 -4.17
C PHE A 538 14.31 0.39 -5.56
N GLY A 539 15.28 0.16 -6.41
CA GLY A 539 15.33 0.76 -7.75
C GLY A 539 14.22 0.28 -8.66
N HIS A 540 13.80 -0.98 -8.54
CA HIS A 540 12.95 -1.62 -9.53
C HIS A 540 11.54 -2.01 -9.03
N PHE A 541 11.40 -2.35 -7.73
CA PHE A 541 10.18 -2.95 -7.20
C PHE A 541 9.51 -2.17 -6.06
N ILE A 542 10.25 -1.53 -5.15
CA ILE A 542 9.66 -0.83 -4.01
C ILE A 542 9.12 0.54 -4.42
N HIS A 543 7.82 0.76 -4.27
CA HIS A 543 7.12 2.00 -4.60
C HIS A 543 7.24 3.02 -3.45
N ASP A 544 8.45 3.48 -3.16
CA ASP A 544 8.76 4.45 -2.11
C ASP A 544 8.36 5.89 -2.47
N GLN A 545 8.14 6.19 -3.76
CA GLN A 545 7.83 7.53 -4.27
C GLN A 545 6.36 7.94 -4.13
N MET A 546 5.49 7.08 -3.64
CA MET A 546 4.09 7.43 -3.35
C MET A 546 3.95 8.58 -2.34
N VAL A 547 5.03 8.85 -1.60
CA VAL A 547 5.16 9.99 -0.69
C VAL A 547 5.21 11.34 -1.40
N HIS A 548 5.44 11.39 -2.73
CA HIS A 548 5.59 12.65 -3.48
C HIS A 548 4.28 13.21 -4.01
N THR A 549 3.16 12.60 -3.70
CA THR A 549 1.84 13.12 -4.09
C THR A 549 1.58 14.47 -3.43
N THR A 550 0.86 15.33 -4.14
CA THR A 550 0.49 16.68 -3.69
C THR A 550 -0.24 16.66 -2.34
N ALA A 551 -0.97 15.61 -2.05
CA ALA A 551 -1.67 15.41 -0.79
C ALA A 551 -0.72 15.32 0.41
N GLN A 552 0.44 14.71 0.24
CA GLN A 552 1.44 14.64 1.31
C GLN A 552 2.26 15.91 1.44
N ARG A 553 2.47 16.64 0.35
CA ARG A 553 3.00 18.01 0.45
C ARG A 553 2.08 18.92 1.26
N SER A 554 0.77 18.71 1.19
CA SER A 554 -0.21 19.42 2.01
C SER A 554 -0.18 18.98 3.48
N ALA A 555 0.05 17.70 3.78
CA ALA A 555 0.26 17.21 5.14
C ALA A 555 1.48 17.85 5.82
N LYS A 556 2.51 18.22 5.06
CA LYS A 556 3.66 19.02 5.49
C LYS A 556 3.25 20.36 6.11
N THR A 557 2.16 20.96 5.62
CA THR A 557 1.61 22.22 6.13
C THR A 557 1.05 22.08 7.55
N PHE A 558 0.72 20.86 7.96
CA PHE A 558 0.19 20.53 9.29
C PHE A 558 1.23 19.93 10.24
N GLY A 559 2.54 20.06 9.92
CA GLY A 559 3.63 19.65 10.81
C GLY A 559 4.02 18.18 10.75
N GLY A 560 3.46 17.39 9.82
CA GLY A 560 3.84 15.99 9.58
C GLY A 560 5.21 15.85 8.90
N LEU A 561 5.89 14.73 9.18
CA LEU A 561 7.06 14.30 8.45
C LEU A 561 6.63 13.61 7.15
N GLN A 562 7.39 13.83 6.09
CA GLN A 562 7.06 13.28 4.78
C GLN A 562 7.88 12.02 4.46
N TYR A 563 9.17 12.03 4.80
CA TYR A 563 10.12 10.99 4.41
C TYR A 563 10.53 10.09 5.58
N PHE A 564 10.58 10.64 6.79
CA PHE A 564 11.12 9.96 7.96
C PHE A 564 10.05 9.67 9.02
N ASP A 565 8.83 9.41 8.59
CA ASP A 565 7.78 8.95 9.49
C ASP A 565 7.67 7.41 9.45
N ILE A 566 7.29 6.84 10.56
CA ILE A 566 6.80 5.46 10.64
C ILE A 566 5.34 5.57 11.00
N ARG A 567 4.48 5.02 10.16
CA ARG A 567 3.04 5.07 10.41
C ARG A 567 2.66 4.57 11.80
N GLY A 568 1.56 5.07 12.33
CA GLY A 568 1.00 4.61 13.58
C GLY A 568 0.49 3.18 13.51
N PHE A 569 0.35 2.56 14.69
CA PHE A 569 -0.29 1.25 14.85
C PHE A 569 -1.41 1.38 15.85
N ASP A 570 -2.52 0.71 15.56
CA ASP A 570 -3.53 0.43 16.54
C ASP A 570 -3.16 -0.90 17.21
N THR A 571 -2.68 -0.79 18.44
CA THR A 571 -2.45 -1.97 19.29
C THR A 571 -3.76 -2.30 19.97
N ALA A 572 -4.23 -3.52 19.78
CA ALA A 572 -5.33 -4.06 20.55
C ALA A 572 -5.00 -4.15 22.03
#